data_ba8bfdf003043471ab6865c7484968e4
#
_entry.id   ba8bfdf003043471ab6865c7484968e4
#
_cell.length_a   1.000
_cell.length_b   1.000
_cell.length_c   1.000
_cell.angle_alpha   90.00
_cell.angle_beta   90.00
_cell.angle_gamma   90.00
#
_symmetry.space_group_name_H-M   'P 1'
#
loop_
_entity.id
_entity.type
_entity.pdbx_description
1 polymer ?
#
loop_
_entity_poly.entity_id
_entity_poly.type
_entity_poly.pdbx_seq_one_letter_code
_entity_poly.pdbx_strand_id
1 'polypeptide(L)'
;MLETAGEITALQALLDASRASATAHLRNIIDDDRALTARDLVALLAGMRVLTVATVTAGGEPRISALDGHFLHATWTFSTDGSSAKARHMRARPAVSVAHVDGEEMALFGHGRVEQMRDGDPDWAETLEHWTAHYGGSPLGWGDDIRLYRFRPQWMVGYAFDRAALLATRGIAG
;
A
#
# COMPACT_ATOMS: atom_id res chain seq x y z
N MET A 1 -9.51 -4.31 12.13
CA MET A 1 -8.10 -4.67 11.87
C MET A 1 -8.14 -6.09 11.32
N LEU A 2 -7.68 -6.29 10.09
CA LEU A 2 -7.66 -7.59 9.42
C LEU A 2 -6.28 -8.28 9.52
N GLU A 3 -5.29 -7.56 10.03
CA GLU A 3 -3.91 -8.03 10.11
C GLU A 3 -3.73 -9.04 11.23
N THR A 4 -3.11 -10.16 10.89
CA THR A 4 -2.63 -11.15 11.86
C THR A 4 -1.32 -10.70 12.51
N ALA A 5 -0.98 -11.26 13.67
CA ALA A 5 0.32 -11.00 14.30
C ALA A 5 1.51 -11.37 13.41
N GLY A 6 1.36 -12.44 12.60
CA GLY A 6 2.37 -12.86 11.62
C GLY A 6 2.60 -11.84 10.52
N GLU A 7 1.52 -11.27 9.97
CA GLU A 7 1.61 -10.23 8.93
C GLU A 7 2.27 -8.95 9.46
N ILE A 8 1.91 -8.53 10.67
CA ILE A 8 2.56 -7.38 11.33
C ILE A 8 4.05 -7.63 11.53
N THR A 9 4.43 -8.83 11.99
CA THR A 9 5.84 -9.20 12.16
C THR A 9 6.59 -9.21 10.84
N ALA A 10 5.99 -9.76 9.78
CA ALA A 10 6.59 -9.79 8.46
C ALA A 10 6.74 -8.39 7.86
N LEU A 11 5.74 -7.52 8.03
CA LEU A 11 5.84 -6.12 7.60
C LEU A 11 6.96 -5.39 8.35
N GLN A 12 7.08 -5.56 9.67
CA GLN A 12 8.15 -4.93 10.44
C GLN A 12 9.53 -5.38 9.95
N ALA A 13 9.72 -6.68 9.73
CA ALA A 13 10.96 -7.21 9.20
C ALA A 13 11.32 -6.63 7.81
N LEU A 14 10.31 -6.44 6.94
CA LEU A 14 10.49 -5.80 5.64
C LEU A 14 10.92 -4.33 5.79
N LEU A 15 10.27 -3.55 6.67
CA LEU A 15 10.60 -2.16 6.92
C LEU A 15 12.05 -2.01 7.43
N ASP A 16 12.43 -2.85 8.38
CA ASP A 16 13.77 -2.86 8.97
C ASP A 16 14.84 -3.21 7.91
N ALA A 17 14.61 -4.26 7.12
CA ALA A 17 15.50 -4.67 6.04
C ALA A 17 15.61 -3.59 4.95
N SER A 18 14.50 -2.95 4.60
CA SER A 18 14.46 -1.87 3.60
C SER A 18 15.27 -0.67 4.06
N ARG A 19 15.12 -0.26 5.33
CA ARG A 19 15.87 0.84 5.93
C ARG A 19 17.35 0.51 6.04
N ALA A 20 17.70 -0.70 6.45
CA ALA A 20 19.07 -1.15 6.54
C ALA A 20 19.79 -1.13 5.18
N SER A 21 19.10 -1.48 4.10
CA SER A 21 19.63 -1.47 2.72
C SER A 21 19.59 -0.09 2.04
N ALA A 22 18.95 0.91 2.67
CA ALA A 22 18.81 2.23 2.11
C ALA A 22 20.16 2.99 2.04
N THR A 23 20.22 4.04 1.21
CA THR A 23 21.38 4.92 1.16
C THR A 23 21.59 5.65 2.49
N ALA A 24 22.81 6.08 2.78
CA ALA A 24 23.09 6.88 3.97
C ALA A 24 22.23 8.15 4.03
N HIS A 25 21.99 8.78 2.88
CA HIS A 25 21.12 9.96 2.77
C HIS A 25 19.70 9.65 3.26
N LEU A 26 19.10 8.55 2.77
CA LEU A 26 17.74 8.18 3.17
C LEU A 26 17.67 7.81 4.65
N ARG A 27 18.66 7.10 5.19
CA ARG A 27 18.71 6.78 6.62
C ARG A 27 18.85 8.01 7.52
N ASN A 28 19.49 9.08 7.03
CA ASN A 28 19.57 10.35 7.76
C ASN A 28 18.25 11.13 7.77
N ILE A 29 17.41 10.93 6.75
CA ILE A 29 16.07 11.53 6.68
C ILE A 29 15.08 10.73 7.52
N ILE A 30 15.16 9.40 7.45
CA ILE A 30 14.28 8.46 8.15
C ILE A 30 15.08 7.84 9.30
N ASP A 31 15.34 8.64 10.32
CA ASP A 31 15.94 8.19 11.58
C ASP A 31 14.93 7.40 12.45
N ASP A 32 15.36 6.97 13.62
CA ASP A 32 14.52 6.14 14.50
C ASP A 32 13.29 6.90 15.02
N ASP A 33 13.38 8.23 15.19
CA ASP A 33 12.29 9.07 15.70
C ASP A 33 11.22 9.31 14.64
N ARG A 34 11.58 9.22 13.37
CA ARG A 34 10.70 9.44 12.22
C ARG A 34 10.17 8.17 11.57
N ALA A 35 10.89 7.06 11.69
CA ALA A 35 10.51 5.80 11.07
C ALA A 35 9.18 5.27 11.63
N LEU A 36 8.22 4.99 10.75
CA LEU A 36 6.96 4.37 11.12
C LEU A 36 7.12 2.86 11.25
N THR A 37 6.59 2.31 12.33
CA THR A 37 6.54 0.86 12.55
C THR A 37 5.39 0.22 11.77
N ALA A 38 5.39 -1.11 11.67
CA ALA A 38 4.30 -1.85 11.07
C ALA A 38 2.95 -1.56 11.76
N ARG A 39 2.94 -1.43 13.10
CA ARG A 39 1.75 -1.11 13.87
C ARG A 39 1.25 0.31 13.59
N ASP A 40 2.17 1.28 13.48
CA ASP A 40 1.82 2.64 13.12
C ASP A 40 1.15 2.69 11.74
N LEU A 41 1.74 2.00 10.76
CA LEU A 41 1.21 1.96 9.39
C LEU A 41 -0.18 1.36 9.34
N VAL A 42 -0.42 0.22 10.00
CA VAL A 42 -1.74 -0.41 10.05
C VAL A 42 -2.78 0.53 10.65
N ALA A 43 -2.43 1.26 11.73
CA ALA A 43 -3.34 2.19 12.38
C ALA A 43 -3.56 3.48 11.56
N LEU A 44 -2.49 4.08 11.04
CA LEU A 44 -2.54 5.34 10.27
C LEU A 44 -3.22 5.18 8.91
N LEU A 45 -3.11 4.01 8.29
CA LEU A 45 -3.65 3.74 6.96
C LEU A 45 -5.03 3.07 6.98
N ALA A 46 -5.67 3.02 8.13
CA ALA A 46 -7.04 2.50 8.23
C ALA A 46 -8.01 3.28 7.32
N GLY A 47 -8.91 2.57 6.66
CA GLY A 47 -9.84 3.13 5.67
C GLY A 47 -9.20 3.39 4.29
N MET A 48 -9.91 4.11 3.44
CA MET A 48 -9.42 4.47 2.11
C MET A 48 -8.35 5.54 2.19
N ARG A 49 -7.28 5.35 1.43
CA ARG A 49 -6.20 6.32 1.21
C ARG A 49 -5.94 6.47 -0.28
N VAL A 50 -5.62 7.69 -0.71
CA VAL A 50 -5.16 7.87 -2.10
C VAL A 50 -3.81 7.18 -2.25
N LEU A 51 -3.78 6.14 -3.07
CA LEU A 51 -2.58 5.40 -3.42
C LEU A 51 -2.10 5.82 -4.81
N THR A 52 -0.90 6.33 -4.89
CA THR A 52 -0.21 6.59 -6.15
C THR A 52 0.50 5.33 -6.61
N VAL A 53 0.20 4.87 -7.83
CA VAL A 53 0.82 3.66 -8.41
C VAL A 53 1.56 4.03 -9.69
N ALA A 54 2.86 3.81 -9.72
CA ALA A 54 3.71 3.96 -10.89
C ALA A 54 3.82 2.63 -11.63
N THR A 55 3.43 2.62 -12.89
CA THR A 55 3.53 1.48 -13.81
C THR A 55 4.46 1.83 -14.97
N VAL A 56 4.89 0.84 -15.77
CA VAL A 56 5.83 1.05 -16.87
C VAL A 56 5.22 0.60 -18.19
N THR A 57 5.31 1.44 -19.21
CA THR A 57 4.88 1.14 -20.59
C THR A 57 5.79 0.11 -21.27
N ALA A 58 5.40 -0.40 -22.43
CA ALA A 58 6.23 -1.29 -23.24
C ALA A 58 7.56 -0.62 -23.66
N GLY A 59 7.56 0.70 -23.81
CA GLY A 59 8.75 1.50 -24.14
C GLY A 59 9.63 1.86 -22.92
N GLY A 60 9.30 1.35 -21.71
CA GLY A 60 10.07 1.66 -20.50
C GLY A 60 9.71 2.99 -19.83
N GLU A 61 8.68 3.69 -20.31
CA GLU A 61 8.28 4.97 -19.76
C GLU A 61 7.43 4.80 -18.49
N PRO A 62 7.73 5.52 -17.39
CA PRO A 62 6.90 5.49 -16.19
C PRO A 62 5.56 6.19 -16.42
N ARG A 63 4.50 5.67 -15.79
CA ARG A 63 3.17 6.27 -15.74
C ARG A 63 2.64 6.20 -14.33
N ILE A 64 2.10 7.30 -13.83
CA ILE A 64 1.51 7.41 -12.50
C ILE A 64 -0.01 7.45 -12.60
N SER A 65 -0.67 6.79 -11.66
CA SER A 65 -2.13 6.86 -11.44
C SER A 65 -2.40 7.00 -9.96
N ALA A 66 -3.39 7.82 -9.61
CA ALA A 66 -3.98 7.84 -8.29
C ALA A 66 -5.16 6.86 -8.27
N LEU A 67 -5.26 6.08 -7.21
CA LEU A 67 -6.27 5.04 -7.02
C LEU A 67 -6.74 5.07 -5.56
N ASP A 68 -7.94 4.57 -5.32
CA ASP A 68 -8.38 4.25 -3.97
C ASP A 68 -7.60 3.03 -3.49
N GLY A 69 -6.81 3.22 -2.44
CA GLY A 69 -6.03 2.17 -1.80
C GLY A 69 -6.55 1.85 -0.42
N HIS A 70 -6.59 0.57 -0.08
CA HIS A 70 -6.84 0.10 1.27
C HIS A 70 -5.64 -0.70 1.75
N PHE A 71 -5.15 -0.36 2.93
CA PHE A 71 -4.05 -1.09 3.55
C PHE A 71 -4.63 -2.21 4.41
N LEU A 72 -4.62 -3.44 3.88
CA LEU A 72 -5.24 -4.63 4.47
C LEU A 72 -4.22 -5.77 4.45
N HIS A 73 -4.24 -6.60 5.48
CA HIS A 73 -3.27 -7.71 5.59
C HIS A 73 -1.81 -7.21 5.49
N ALA A 74 -1.54 -6.06 6.10
CA ALA A 74 -0.24 -5.39 6.11
C ALA A 74 0.34 -5.06 4.72
N THR A 75 -0.53 -4.87 3.72
CA THR A 75 -0.15 -4.46 2.37
C THR A 75 -1.25 -3.65 1.69
N TRP A 76 -0.94 -3.06 0.53
CA TRP A 76 -1.92 -2.32 -0.25
C TRP A 76 -2.78 -3.24 -1.11
N THR A 77 -4.09 -3.01 -1.07
CA THR A 77 -5.04 -3.50 -2.06
C THR A 77 -5.67 -2.31 -2.79
N PHE A 78 -5.96 -2.46 -4.07
CA PHE A 78 -6.59 -1.44 -4.90
C PHE A 78 -7.33 -2.08 -6.08
N SER A 79 -8.19 -1.32 -6.72
CA SER A 79 -8.94 -1.80 -7.88
C SER A 79 -8.74 -0.92 -9.11
N THR A 80 -8.97 -1.49 -10.28
CA THR A 80 -9.08 -0.74 -11.52
C THR A 80 -9.78 -1.58 -12.57
N ASP A 81 -10.37 -0.92 -13.57
CA ASP A 81 -10.89 -1.58 -14.75
C ASP A 81 -9.79 -2.31 -15.51
N GLY A 82 -10.02 -3.56 -15.89
CA GLY A 82 -9.06 -4.42 -16.59
C GLY A 82 -8.70 -3.95 -18.00
N SER A 83 -9.53 -3.11 -18.61
CA SER A 83 -9.27 -2.46 -19.91
C SER A 83 -8.36 -1.23 -19.78
N SER A 84 -8.14 -0.71 -18.57
CA SER A 84 -7.33 0.47 -18.33
C SER A 84 -5.86 0.29 -18.76
N ALA A 85 -5.19 1.41 -19.09
CA ALA A 85 -3.76 1.36 -19.44
C ALA A 85 -2.91 0.77 -18.32
N LYS A 86 -3.20 1.16 -17.07
CA LYS A 86 -2.47 0.66 -15.89
C LYS A 86 -2.66 -0.84 -15.69
N ALA A 87 -3.88 -1.38 -15.91
CA ALA A 87 -4.13 -2.82 -15.83
C ALA A 87 -3.35 -3.59 -16.89
N ARG A 88 -3.28 -3.07 -18.13
CA ARG A 88 -2.44 -3.66 -19.19
C ARG A 88 -0.95 -3.62 -18.84
N HIS A 89 -0.48 -2.52 -18.26
CA HIS A 89 0.92 -2.41 -17.80
C HIS A 89 1.24 -3.43 -16.72
N MET A 90 0.42 -3.51 -15.67
CA MET A 90 0.61 -4.43 -14.54
C MET A 90 0.58 -5.90 -14.98
N ARG A 91 -0.33 -6.26 -15.91
CA ARG A 91 -0.39 -7.62 -16.45
C ARG A 91 0.88 -8.01 -17.21
N ALA A 92 1.45 -7.09 -18.00
CA ALA A 92 2.64 -7.35 -18.78
C ALA A 92 3.94 -7.20 -17.97
N ARG A 93 3.98 -6.26 -17.03
CA ARG A 93 5.12 -5.88 -16.21
C ARG A 93 4.64 -5.60 -14.80
N PRO A 94 4.49 -6.63 -13.95
CA PRO A 94 3.89 -6.48 -12.64
C PRO A 94 4.75 -5.74 -11.60
N ALA A 95 6.00 -5.40 -11.92
CA ALA A 95 6.83 -4.54 -11.09
C ALA A 95 6.26 -3.12 -11.07
N VAL A 96 6.02 -2.58 -9.88
CA VAL A 96 5.45 -1.26 -9.65
C VAL A 96 6.13 -0.58 -8.46
N SER A 97 5.99 0.74 -8.41
CA SER A 97 6.24 1.52 -7.20
C SER A 97 4.94 2.13 -6.73
N VAL A 98 4.75 2.19 -5.42
CA VAL A 98 3.57 2.79 -4.80
C VAL A 98 3.98 3.87 -3.82
N ALA A 99 3.13 4.89 -3.67
CA ALA A 99 3.30 5.92 -2.67
C ALA A 99 1.95 6.38 -2.11
N HIS A 100 1.93 6.62 -0.80
CA HIS A 100 0.92 7.42 -0.13
C HIS A 100 1.63 8.56 0.59
N VAL A 101 1.16 9.78 0.37
CA VAL A 101 1.71 11.00 0.99
C VAL A 101 0.55 11.77 1.59
N ASP A 102 0.63 12.07 2.87
CA ASP A 102 -0.36 12.89 3.59
C ASP A 102 0.30 14.22 3.97
N GLY A 103 0.24 15.17 3.03
CA GLY A 103 0.85 16.49 3.17
C GLY A 103 2.33 16.43 3.55
N GLU A 104 2.69 17.18 4.58
CA GLU A 104 4.02 17.16 5.19
C GLU A 104 4.09 16.19 6.39
N GLU A 105 2.95 15.61 6.80
CA GLU A 105 2.87 14.83 8.04
C GLU A 105 3.55 13.48 7.91
N MET A 106 3.24 12.73 6.82
CA MET A 106 3.81 11.40 6.60
C MET A 106 3.88 11.00 5.14
N ALA A 107 4.77 10.04 4.87
CA ALA A 107 4.79 9.33 3.60
C ALA A 107 5.13 7.85 3.78
N LEU A 108 4.57 7.04 2.88
CA LEU A 108 4.89 5.62 2.71
C LEU A 108 5.23 5.36 1.25
N PHE A 109 6.40 4.77 1.01
CA PHE A 109 6.84 4.35 -0.32
C PHE A 109 7.11 2.86 -0.34
N GLY A 110 6.76 2.22 -1.46
CA GLY A 110 7.04 0.81 -1.66
C GLY A 110 7.43 0.50 -3.09
N HIS A 111 8.34 -0.46 -3.24
CA HIS A 111 8.70 -1.07 -4.52
C HIS A 111 8.44 -2.56 -4.44
N GLY A 112 7.85 -3.14 -5.48
CA GLY A 112 7.48 -4.54 -5.46
C GLY A 112 6.74 -4.95 -6.71
N ARG A 113 5.85 -5.92 -6.55
CA ARG A 113 5.03 -6.46 -7.65
C ARG A 113 3.57 -6.41 -7.26
N VAL A 114 2.71 -6.33 -8.25
CA VAL A 114 1.26 -6.50 -8.05
C VAL A 114 0.82 -7.87 -8.53
N GLU A 115 -0.15 -8.41 -7.83
CA GLU A 115 -0.87 -9.63 -8.17
C GLU A 115 -2.35 -9.29 -8.31
N GLN A 116 -2.98 -9.79 -9.38
CA GLN A 116 -4.43 -9.73 -9.47
C GLN A 116 -5.02 -10.73 -8.47
N MET A 117 -5.89 -10.26 -7.59
CA MET A 117 -6.66 -11.10 -6.67
C MET A 117 -7.79 -11.80 -7.43
N ARG A 118 -8.10 -13.03 -7.03
CA ARG A 118 -9.14 -13.85 -7.65
C ARG A 118 -9.98 -14.54 -6.58
N ASP A 119 -11.18 -14.91 -6.96
CA ASP A 119 -12.00 -15.78 -6.15
C ASP A 119 -11.24 -17.09 -5.84
N GLY A 120 -11.23 -17.47 -4.55
CA GLY A 120 -10.46 -18.59 -4.03
C GLY A 120 -9.06 -18.26 -3.51
N ASP A 121 -8.54 -17.05 -3.71
CA ASP A 121 -7.33 -16.60 -3.02
C ASP A 121 -7.59 -16.49 -1.50
N PRO A 122 -6.61 -16.78 -0.64
CA PRO A 122 -6.83 -16.92 0.82
C PRO A 122 -7.54 -15.75 1.50
N ASP A 123 -7.30 -14.52 1.08
CA ASP A 123 -7.85 -13.29 1.66
C ASP A 123 -8.83 -12.55 0.72
N TRP A 124 -9.27 -13.21 -0.38
CA TRP A 124 -10.20 -12.64 -1.34
C TRP A 124 -11.52 -12.23 -0.71
N ALA A 125 -12.18 -13.17 0.00
CA ALA A 125 -13.51 -12.95 0.55
C ALA A 125 -13.49 -11.81 1.58
N GLU A 126 -12.53 -11.81 2.49
CA GLU A 126 -12.38 -10.79 3.54
C GLU A 126 -12.04 -9.41 2.96
N THR A 127 -11.17 -9.35 1.96
CA THR A 127 -10.86 -8.11 1.23
C THR A 127 -12.09 -7.57 0.52
N LEU A 128 -12.84 -8.42 -0.19
CA LEU A 128 -14.04 -8.00 -0.92
C LEU A 128 -15.15 -7.54 0.03
N GLU A 129 -15.32 -8.21 1.17
CA GLU A 129 -16.28 -7.79 2.21
C GLU A 129 -15.91 -6.42 2.78
N HIS A 130 -14.63 -6.19 3.11
CA HIS A 130 -14.15 -4.90 3.59
C HIS A 130 -14.44 -3.76 2.59
N TRP A 131 -14.14 -3.97 1.31
CA TRP A 131 -14.41 -3.01 0.25
C TRP A 131 -15.92 -2.77 0.09
N THR A 132 -16.72 -3.83 0.10
CA THR A 132 -18.17 -3.76 -0.02
C THR A 132 -18.78 -2.96 1.13
N ALA A 133 -18.34 -3.20 2.35
CA ALA A 133 -18.79 -2.47 3.53
C ALA A 133 -18.39 -0.98 3.48
N HIS A 134 -17.19 -0.67 3.02
CA HIS A 134 -16.71 0.71 2.92
C HIS A 134 -17.50 1.53 1.90
N TYR A 135 -17.79 0.97 0.73
CA TYR A 135 -18.44 1.69 -0.37
C TYR A 135 -19.96 1.48 -0.46
N GLY A 136 -20.54 0.67 0.43
CA GLY A 136 -21.98 0.36 0.41
C GLY A 136 -22.41 -0.53 -0.75
N GLY A 137 -21.49 -1.15 -1.47
CA GLY A 137 -21.72 -2.07 -2.59
C GLY A 137 -20.44 -2.70 -3.10
N SER A 138 -20.56 -3.85 -3.75
CA SER A 138 -19.37 -4.57 -4.25
C SER A 138 -18.62 -3.75 -5.30
N PRO A 139 -17.30 -3.56 -5.15
CA PRO A 139 -16.48 -2.87 -6.16
C PRO A 139 -16.52 -3.56 -7.53
N LEU A 140 -16.81 -4.86 -7.57
CA LEU A 140 -16.92 -5.61 -8.82
C LEU A 140 -18.10 -5.13 -9.68
N GLY A 141 -19.06 -4.41 -9.11
CA GLY A 141 -20.19 -3.82 -9.82
C GLY A 141 -19.92 -2.41 -10.39
N TRP A 142 -18.73 -1.84 -10.24
CA TRP A 142 -18.43 -0.49 -10.73
C TRP A 142 -18.17 -0.41 -12.24
N GLY A 143 -18.06 -1.55 -12.91
CA GLY A 143 -17.86 -1.65 -14.36
C GLY A 143 -17.87 -3.10 -14.82
N ASP A 144 -17.67 -3.31 -16.12
CA ASP A 144 -17.77 -4.64 -16.73
C ASP A 144 -16.58 -5.57 -16.41
N ASP A 145 -15.43 -5.02 -16.10
CA ASP A 145 -14.18 -5.79 -15.84
C ASP A 145 -13.36 -5.16 -14.70
N ILE A 146 -13.97 -4.99 -13.53
CA ILE A 146 -13.25 -4.47 -12.37
C ILE A 146 -12.41 -5.57 -11.75
N ARG A 147 -11.13 -5.28 -11.53
CA ARG A 147 -10.15 -6.20 -10.98
C ARG A 147 -9.54 -5.62 -9.72
N LEU A 148 -9.46 -6.46 -8.67
CA LEU A 148 -8.74 -6.13 -7.46
C LEU A 148 -7.29 -6.62 -7.60
N TYR A 149 -6.40 -5.85 -7.04
CA TYR A 149 -4.97 -6.13 -7.01
C TYR A 149 -4.45 -6.05 -5.59
N ARG A 150 -3.46 -6.89 -5.30
CA ARG A 150 -2.65 -6.82 -4.08
C ARG A 150 -1.23 -6.44 -4.46
N PHE A 151 -0.66 -5.52 -3.70
CA PHE A 151 0.75 -5.20 -3.79
C PHE A 151 1.57 -6.19 -2.95
N ARG A 152 2.65 -6.72 -3.52
CA ARG A 152 3.64 -7.57 -2.85
C ARG A 152 4.93 -6.78 -2.72
N PRO A 153 5.15 -6.12 -1.58
CA PRO A 153 6.32 -5.29 -1.39
C PRO A 153 7.59 -6.14 -1.31
N GLN A 154 8.65 -5.65 -1.95
CA GLN A 154 10.01 -6.15 -1.84
C GLN A 154 10.91 -5.16 -1.10
N TRP A 155 10.48 -3.93 -1.04
CA TRP A 155 11.08 -2.83 -0.30
C TRP A 155 9.97 -1.85 0.10
N MET A 156 10.02 -1.37 1.34
CA MET A 156 9.05 -0.40 1.84
C MET A 156 9.65 0.44 2.96
N VAL A 157 9.39 1.74 2.94
CA VAL A 157 9.72 2.65 4.03
C VAL A 157 8.56 3.58 4.30
N GLY A 158 8.28 3.80 5.57
CA GLY A 158 7.31 4.79 6.04
C GLY A 158 7.98 5.74 7.04
N TYR A 159 7.66 7.01 6.96
CA TYR A 159 8.16 8.00 7.90
C TYR A 159 7.14 9.10 8.15
N ALA A 160 7.28 9.78 9.28
CA ALA A 160 6.55 10.98 9.62
C ALA A 160 7.53 12.12 9.91
N PHE A 161 7.09 13.36 9.69
CA PHE A 161 7.89 14.54 10.07
C PHE A 161 8.11 14.59 11.59
N ASP A 162 7.05 14.34 12.35
CA ASP A 162 7.03 14.15 13.81
C ASP A 162 6.12 12.95 14.11
N ARG A 163 6.71 11.76 14.27
CA ARG A 163 5.96 10.52 14.50
C ARG A 163 5.14 10.59 15.80
N ALA A 164 5.71 11.14 16.87
CA ALA A 164 5.03 11.17 18.15
C ALA A 164 3.80 12.09 18.11
N ALA A 165 3.93 13.27 17.52
CA ALA A 165 2.83 14.21 17.34
C ALA A 165 1.75 13.65 16.41
N LEU A 166 2.13 13.00 15.30
CA LEU A 166 1.20 12.36 14.36
C LEU A 166 0.36 11.29 15.05
N LEU A 167 0.99 10.37 15.78
CA LEU A 167 0.28 9.29 16.48
C LEU A 167 -0.67 9.85 17.54
N ALA A 168 -0.21 10.83 18.32
CA ALA A 168 -1.04 11.48 19.34
C ALA A 168 -2.26 12.18 18.71
N THR A 169 -2.08 12.92 17.62
CA THR A 169 -3.17 13.61 16.91
C THR A 169 -4.20 12.64 16.34
N ARG A 170 -3.76 11.47 15.93
CA ARG A 170 -4.64 10.39 15.38
C ARG A 170 -5.21 9.48 16.48
N GLY A 171 -4.89 9.72 17.77
CA GLY A 171 -5.37 8.90 18.88
C GLY A 171 -4.81 7.48 18.91
N ILE A 172 -3.64 7.29 18.33
CA ILE A 172 -2.97 6.00 18.26
C ILE A 172 -1.98 5.90 19.43
N ALA A 173 -2.14 4.87 20.27
CA ALA A 173 -1.19 4.60 21.35
C ALA A 173 0.16 4.16 20.76
N GLY A 174 1.23 4.84 21.19
CA GLY A 174 2.60 4.53 20.80
C GLY A 174 3.19 3.29 21.49
#